data_41842b0adce0bf158ee3a8ee80508fbe
#
_entry.id   41842b0adce0bf158ee3a8ee80508fbe
#
_cell.length_a   1.000
_cell.length_b   1.000
_cell.length_c   1.000
_cell.angle_alpha   90.00
_cell.angle_beta   90.00
_cell.angle_gamma   90.00
#
_symmetry.space_group_name_H-M   'P 1'
#
loop_
_entity.id
_entity.type
_entity.pdbx_description
1 polymer ?
#
loop_
_entity_poly.entity_id
_entity_poly.type
_entity_poly.pdbx_seq_one_letter_code
_entity_poly.pdbx_strand_id
1 'polypeptide(L)'
;MTTASPRRALDLVFSPAPPPARAGGIGLTVLRIVAGLLWLAHVWWKVPPDFGEARRTGLWFWTHLAVDHPVFPPYSWLVEHLVLPNFTPFGWLVLVVETLLPVLLLTGTAVRLAALIGIGQSLAIGMSVAQAPNEWPWAYAMMLGIHLVLLLAPSAQYAAVDAVRAARIGGDPAPVARRLLGGWGVILALIAILAAVKSLGDELLAPRGSGVGYPPLQLFLGDYNMLAAM
;
A
#
# COMPACT_ATOMS: atom_id res chain seq x y z
N MET A 1 -0.53 -35.88 -13.28
CA MET A 1 -0.19 -34.48 -12.98
C MET A 1 -0.60 -33.63 -14.18
N THR A 2 -1.75 -32.95 -14.09
CA THR A 2 -2.24 -32.05 -15.15
C THR A 2 -1.46 -30.74 -15.04
N THR A 3 -0.59 -30.46 -15.99
CA THR A 3 0.11 -29.19 -16.12
C THR A 3 -0.92 -28.07 -16.27
N ALA A 4 -0.99 -27.18 -15.29
CA ALA A 4 -1.85 -26.01 -15.35
C ALA A 4 -1.44 -25.17 -16.57
N SER A 5 -2.38 -24.96 -17.51
CA SER A 5 -2.16 -24.13 -18.68
C SER A 5 -1.73 -22.71 -18.25
N PRO A 6 -0.75 -22.07 -18.93
CA PRO A 6 -0.34 -20.70 -18.63
C PRO A 6 -1.50 -19.69 -18.69
N ARG A 7 -2.56 -19.97 -19.44
CA ARG A 7 -3.81 -19.18 -19.44
C ARG A 7 -4.49 -19.17 -18.06
N ARG A 8 -4.47 -20.29 -17.29
CA ARG A 8 -5.05 -20.33 -15.95
C ARG A 8 -4.32 -19.44 -14.93
N ALA A 9 -3.00 -19.28 -15.09
CA ALA A 9 -2.25 -18.37 -14.22
C ALA A 9 -2.59 -16.89 -14.50
N LEU A 10 -2.74 -16.53 -15.78
CA LEU A 10 -3.20 -15.19 -16.17
C LEU A 10 -4.64 -14.93 -15.71
N ASP A 11 -5.52 -15.93 -15.82
CA ASP A 11 -6.89 -15.84 -15.33
C ASP A 11 -6.94 -15.61 -13.82
N LEU A 12 -6.07 -16.22 -13.04
CA LEU A 12 -5.98 -15.98 -11.59
C LEU A 12 -5.69 -14.51 -11.27
N VAL A 13 -4.87 -13.85 -12.08
CA VAL A 13 -4.46 -12.45 -11.86
C VAL A 13 -5.49 -11.45 -12.42
N PHE A 14 -6.12 -11.76 -13.55
CA PHE A 14 -6.94 -10.81 -14.30
C PHE A 14 -8.44 -11.09 -14.31
N SER A 15 -8.89 -12.30 -13.96
CA SER A 15 -10.31 -12.64 -13.94
C SER A 15 -10.97 -12.34 -12.61
N PRO A 16 -12.21 -11.84 -12.60
CA PRO A 16 -12.97 -11.65 -11.36
C PRO A 16 -13.30 -13.01 -10.72
N ALA A 17 -13.10 -13.11 -9.41
CA ALA A 17 -13.57 -14.26 -8.63
C ALA A 17 -15.08 -14.20 -8.43
N PRO A 18 -15.77 -15.35 -8.21
CA PRO A 18 -17.20 -15.37 -7.95
C PRO A 18 -17.56 -14.52 -6.71
N PRO A 19 -18.73 -13.86 -6.73
CA PRO A 19 -19.12 -12.91 -5.69
C PRO A 19 -19.33 -13.60 -4.33
N PRO A 20 -18.72 -13.10 -3.23
CA PRO A 20 -19.02 -13.55 -1.90
C PRO A 20 -20.38 -13.01 -1.43
N ALA A 21 -20.84 -13.51 -0.28
CA ALA A 21 -21.93 -12.87 0.45
C ALA A 21 -21.63 -11.37 0.69
N ARG A 22 -22.67 -10.52 0.71
CA ARG A 22 -22.53 -9.05 0.80
C ARG A 22 -21.60 -8.60 1.93
N ALA A 23 -21.73 -9.17 3.11
CA ALA A 23 -20.90 -8.83 4.26
C ALA A 23 -19.41 -9.16 4.01
N GLY A 24 -19.12 -10.33 3.43
CA GLY A 24 -17.76 -10.71 3.06
C GLY A 24 -17.15 -9.79 2.01
N GLY A 25 -17.95 -9.39 1.01
CA GLY A 25 -17.49 -8.43 -0.01
C GLY A 25 -17.16 -7.05 0.56
N ILE A 26 -17.96 -6.56 1.52
CA ILE A 26 -17.67 -5.30 2.22
C ILE A 26 -16.38 -5.43 3.05
N GLY A 27 -16.23 -6.51 3.83
CA GLY A 27 -15.05 -6.76 4.64
C GLY A 27 -13.76 -6.80 3.79
N LEU A 28 -13.80 -7.48 2.64
CA LEU A 28 -12.67 -7.52 1.69
C LEU A 28 -12.37 -6.15 1.08
N THR A 29 -13.40 -5.34 0.83
CA THR A 29 -13.22 -3.97 0.33
C THR A 29 -12.54 -3.09 1.38
N VAL A 30 -12.98 -3.18 2.63
CA VAL A 30 -12.34 -2.46 3.76
C VAL A 30 -10.89 -2.90 3.91
N LEU A 31 -10.62 -4.21 3.89
CA LEU A 31 -9.25 -4.74 3.97
C LEU A 31 -8.35 -4.16 2.86
N ARG A 32 -8.86 -4.11 1.62
CA ARG A 32 -8.15 -3.53 0.47
C ARG A 32 -7.86 -2.05 0.67
N ILE A 33 -8.85 -1.27 1.12
CA ILE A 33 -8.68 0.17 1.36
C ILE A 33 -7.67 0.41 2.48
N VAL A 34 -7.77 -0.33 3.59
CA VAL A 34 -6.81 -0.25 4.70
C VAL A 34 -5.40 -0.59 4.21
N ALA A 35 -5.21 -1.66 3.44
CA ALA A 35 -3.92 -2.01 2.86
C ALA A 35 -3.37 -0.87 1.98
N GLY A 36 -4.22 -0.27 1.14
CA GLY A 36 -3.84 0.89 0.32
C GLY A 36 -3.42 2.11 1.15
N LEU A 37 -4.13 2.41 2.23
CA LEU A 37 -3.77 3.51 3.14
C LEU A 37 -2.46 3.24 3.90
N LEU A 38 -2.22 2.00 4.31
CA LEU A 38 -0.96 1.62 4.96
C LEU A 38 0.22 1.80 4.01
N TRP A 39 0.12 1.37 2.74
CA TRP A 39 1.15 1.63 1.74
C TRP A 39 1.36 3.12 1.50
N LEU A 40 0.28 3.89 1.36
CA LEU A 40 0.36 5.34 1.19
C LEU A 40 1.11 6.01 2.35
N ALA A 41 0.85 5.55 3.58
CA ALA A 41 1.53 6.05 4.77
C ALA A 41 3.04 5.76 4.79
N HIS A 42 3.52 4.81 4.01
CA HIS A 42 4.93 4.46 3.94
C HIS A 42 5.73 5.16 2.81
N VAL A 43 5.07 5.90 1.93
CA VAL A 43 5.74 6.56 0.78
C VAL A 43 6.54 7.79 1.20
N TRP A 44 6.00 8.63 2.08
CA TRP A 44 6.47 10.00 2.34
C TRP A 44 7.91 10.14 2.85
N TRP A 45 8.43 9.15 3.56
CA TRP A 45 9.77 9.22 4.16
C TRP A 45 10.89 8.77 3.19
N LYS A 46 10.54 8.25 2.02
CA LYS A 46 11.48 7.85 0.98
C LYS A 46 11.82 9.03 0.08
N VAL A 47 12.75 9.85 0.55
CA VAL A 47 13.04 11.16 -0.04
C VAL A 47 14.14 11.05 -1.10
N PRO A 48 13.83 11.33 -2.40
CA PRO A 48 14.87 11.43 -3.43
C PRO A 48 15.74 12.71 -3.22
N PRO A 49 16.90 12.83 -3.85
CA PRO A 49 17.40 11.93 -4.90
C PRO A 49 18.17 10.72 -4.40
N ASP A 50 18.74 10.78 -3.18
CA ASP A 50 19.67 9.78 -2.65
C ASP A 50 19.02 8.78 -1.69
N PHE A 51 17.75 8.97 -1.33
CA PHE A 51 16.99 8.09 -0.43
C PHE A 51 17.68 7.82 0.92
N GLY A 52 18.53 8.75 1.35
CA GLY A 52 19.27 8.70 2.60
C GLY A 52 20.66 8.05 2.51
N GLU A 53 21.15 7.70 1.33
CA GLU A 53 22.44 7.04 1.12
C GLU A 53 23.61 7.84 1.69
N ALA A 54 23.71 9.12 1.39
CA ALA A 54 24.80 9.99 1.85
C ALA A 54 24.87 10.13 3.38
N ARG A 55 23.73 10.03 4.05
CA ARG A 55 23.62 10.15 5.52
C ARG A 55 23.45 8.83 6.22
N ARG A 56 23.39 7.72 5.49
CA ARG A 56 23.08 6.37 6.01
C ARG A 56 21.78 6.32 6.82
N THR A 57 20.74 6.97 6.31
CA THR A 57 19.40 7.09 6.93
C THR A 57 18.31 6.69 5.94
N GLY A 58 17.05 6.86 6.31
CA GLY A 58 15.93 6.65 5.41
C GLY A 58 15.90 5.26 4.79
N LEU A 59 15.60 5.17 3.50
CA LEU A 59 15.49 3.89 2.81
C LEU A 59 16.82 3.13 2.78
N TRP A 60 17.95 3.85 2.68
CA TRP A 60 19.28 3.21 2.71
C TRP A 60 19.50 2.43 4.01
N PHE A 61 19.23 3.05 5.16
CA PHE A 61 19.38 2.41 6.46
C PHE A 61 18.56 1.12 6.57
N TRP A 62 17.27 1.19 6.25
CA TRP A 62 16.38 0.04 6.33
C TRP A 62 16.75 -1.08 5.35
N THR A 63 17.29 -0.74 4.19
CA THR A 63 17.79 -1.72 3.22
C THR A 63 19.10 -2.36 3.70
N HIS A 64 19.99 -1.58 4.34
CA HIS A 64 21.27 -2.07 4.85
C HIS A 64 21.11 -3.08 5.99
N LEU A 65 20.04 -3.01 6.76
CA LEU A 65 19.73 -3.99 7.80
C LEU A 65 19.67 -5.44 7.29
N ALA A 66 19.38 -5.65 6.00
CA ALA A 66 19.46 -6.97 5.39
C ALA A 66 20.88 -7.58 5.42
N VAL A 67 21.90 -6.73 5.48
CA VAL A 67 23.31 -7.14 5.56
C VAL A 67 23.73 -7.30 7.03
N ASP A 68 23.34 -6.35 7.87
CA ASP A 68 23.69 -6.38 9.30
C ASP A 68 22.96 -7.49 10.06
N HIS A 69 21.73 -7.79 9.68
CA HIS A 69 20.83 -8.74 10.33
C HIS A 69 20.21 -9.70 9.31
N PRO A 70 20.98 -10.58 8.67
CA PRO A 70 20.54 -11.40 7.55
C PRO A 70 19.45 -12.40 7.95
N VAL A 71 18.24 -12.22 7.41
CA VAL A 71 17.13 -13.18 7.52
C VAL A 71 17.33 -14.37 6.59
N PHE A 72 17.78 -14.10 5.36
CA PHE A 72 18.06 -15.10 4.34
C PHE A 72 19.38 -14.76 3.63
N PRO A 73 20.47 -15.49 3.88
CA PRO A 73 21.80 -15.14 3.40
C PRO A 73 21.92 -14.87 1.89
N PRO A 74 21.26 -15.63 0.99
CA PRO A 74 21.30 -15.30 -0.44
C PRO A 74 20.68 -13.93 -0.78
N TYR A 75 19.64 -13.51 -0.05
CA TYR A 75 19.06 -12.20 -0.23
C TYR A 75 19.99 -11.10 0.31
N SER A 76 20.60 -11.31 1.47
CA SER A 76 21.59 -10.38 2.05
C SER A 76 22.76 -10.16 1.11
N TRP A 77 23.27 -11.24 0.51
CA TRP A 77 24.31 -11.17 -0.51
C TRP A 77 23.89 -10.34 -1.72
N LEU A 78 22.65 -10.53 -2.21
CA LEU A 78 22.11 -9.75 -3.32
C LEU A 78 21.98 -8.26 -2.96
N VAL A 79 21.53 -7.97 -1.73
CA VAL A 79 21.44 -6.58 -1.26
C VAL A 79 22.82 -5.93 -1.21
N GLU A 80 23.81 -6.59 -0.61
CA GLU A 80 25.16 -6.09 -0.46
C GLU A 80 25.87 -5.85 -1.79
N HIS A 81 25.77 -6.80 -2.72
CA HIS A 81 26.59 -6.79 -3.94
C HIS A 81 25.87 -6.18 -5.16
N LEU A 82 24.54 -6.10 -5.15
CA LEU A 82 23.79 -5.58 -6.29
C LEU A 82 22.96 -4.34 -5.92
N VAL A 83 22.24 -4.35 -4.80
CA VAL A 83 21.33 -3.27 -4.45
C VAL A 83 22.08 -2.07 -3.91
N LEU A 84 22.92 -2.23 -2.89
CA LEU A 84 23.66 -1.13 -2.27
C LEU A 84 24.61 -0.41 -3.23
N PRO A 85 25.36 -1.09 -4.11
CA PRO A 85 26.18 -0.39 -5.11
C PRO A 85 25.38 0.38 -6.15
N ASN A 86 24.09 0.08 -6.34
CA ASN A 86 23.18 0.73 -7.26
C ASN A 86 21.97 1.35 -6.53
N PHE A 87 22.24 2.00 -5.39
CA PHE A 87 21.16 2.33 -4.45
C PHE A 87 20.17 3.38 -4.99
N THR A 88 20.66 4.43 -5.65
CA THR A 88 19.78 5.47 -6.20
C THR A 88 18.73 4.91 -7.18
N PRO A 89 19.07 4.14 -8.24
CA PRO A 89 18.06 3.54 -9.11
C PRO A 89 17.15 2.55 -8.37
N PHE A 90 17.66 1.80 -7.39
CA PHE A 90 16.84 0.95 -6.53
C PHE A 90 15.83 1.77 -5.71
N GLY A 91 16.25 2.89 -5.12
CA GLY A 91 15.37 3.78 -4.38
C GLY A 91 14.22 4.32 -5.22
N TRP A 92 14.50 4.71 -6.47
CA TRP A 92 13.44 5.11 -7.42
C TRP A 92 12.50 3.97 -7.75
N LEU A 93 13.01 2.75 -7.96
CA LEU A 93 12.16 1.57 -8.19
C LEU A 93 11.22 1.33 -7.00
N VAL A 94 11.75 1.34 -5.77
CA VAL A 94 10.96 1.18 -4.55
C VAL A 94 9.90 2.27 -4.44
N LEU A 95 10.26 3.53 -4.64
CA LEU A 95 9.32 4.66 -4.58
C LEU A 95 8.18 4.51 -5.59
N VAL A 96 8.49 4.15 -6.83
CA VAL A 96 7.48 3.93 -7.87
C VAL A 96 6.56 2.77 -7.50
N VAL A 97 7.11 1.64 -7.08
CA VAL A 97 6.33 0.45 -6.70
C VAL A 97 5.43 0.76 -5.49
N GLU A 98 5.97 1.39 -4.45
CA GLU A 98 5.22 1.71 -3.25
C GLU A 98 4.21 2.86 -3.45
N THR A 99 4.38 3.70 -4.45
CA THR A 99 3.37 4.69 -4.86
C THR A 99 2.29 4.04 -5.72
N LEU A 100 2.64 3.10 -6.57
CA LEU A 100 1.69 2.39 -7.41
C LEU A 100 0.74 1.50 -6.60
N LEU A 101 1.24 0.85 -5.56
CA LEU A 101 0.43 -0.02 -4.69
C LEU A 101 -0.80 0.68 -4.09
N PRO A 102 -0.69 1.81 -3.38
CA PRO A 102 -1.86 2.51 -2.86
C PRO A 102 -2.77 3.02 -3.98
N VAL A 103 -2.25 3.49 -5.11
CA VAL A 103 -3.08 3.92 -6.24
C VAL A 103 -3.95 2.77 -6.73
N LEU A 104 -3.37 1.61 -6.97
CA LEU A 104 -4.11 0.44 -7.46
C LEU A 104 -5.09 -0.10 -6.40
N LEU A 105 -4.66 -0.21 -5.14
CA LEU A 105 -5.49 -0.73 -4.08
C LEU A 105 -6.65 0.21 -3.71
N LEU A 106 -6.41 1.50 -3.59
CA LEU A 106 -7.45 2.47 -3.25
C LEU A 106 -8.49 2.62 -4.37
N THR A 107 -8.04 2.75 -5.61
CA THR A 107 -8.96 2.82 -6.75
C THR A 107 -9.65 1.49 -7.07
N GLY A 108 -9.11 0.38 -6.57
CA GLY A 108 -9.57 -0.96 -6.92
C GLY A 108 -9.32 -1.32 -8.37
N THR A 109 -8.20 -0.87 -8.92
CA THR A 109 -7.76 -1.16 -10.29
C THR A 109 -6.72 -2.28 -10.26
N ALA A 110 -6.92 -3.32 -11.06
CA ALA A 110 -6.01 -4.47 -11.16
C ALA A 110 -5.60 -5.01 -9.76
N VAL A 111 -6.58 -5.18 -8.87
CA VAL A 111 -6.36 -5.47 -7.44
C VAL A 111 -5.51 -6.72 -7.23
N ARG A 112 -5.68 -7.76 -8.06
CA ARG A 112 -4.87 -8.98 -7.95
C ARG A 112 -3.41 -8.76 -8.34
N LEU A 113 -3.16 -7.92 -9.35
CA LEU A 113 -1.80 -7.53 -9.72
C LEU A 113 -1.17 -6.71 -8.58
N ALA A 114 -1.90 -5.75 -8.01
CA ALA A 114 -1.43 -4.99 -6.85
C ALA A 114 -1.13 -5.91 -5.66
N ALA A 115 -1.97 -6.91 -5.41
CA ALA A 115 -1.74 -7.89 -4.36
C ALA A 115 -0.48 -8.73 -4.61
N LEU A 116 -0.23 -9.14 -5.85
CA LEU A 116 0.98 -9.88 -6.22
C LEU A 116 2.25 -9.03 -6.03
N ILE A 117 2.21 -7.77 -6.46
CA ILE A 117 3.31 -6.80 -6.23
C ILE A 117 3.51 -6.59 -4.71
N GLY A 118 2.41 -6.45 -3.95
CA GLY A 118 2.44 -6.29 -2.50
C GLY A 118 3.02 -7.50 -1.77
N ILE A 119 2.80 -8.72 -2.25
CA ILE A 119 3.47 -9.94 -1.76
C ILE A 119 4.98 -9.81 -1.95
N GLY A 120 5.43 -9.49 -3.15
CA GLY A 120 6.85 -9.33 -3.45
C GLY A 120 7.50 -8.25 -2.58
N GLN A 121 6.86 -7.10 -2.44
CA GLN A 121 7.34 -5.99 -1.61
C GLN A 121 7.37 -6.35 -0.12
N SER A 122 6.31 -7.02 0.39
CA SER A 122 6.27 -7.47 1.79
C SER A 122 7.35 -8.52 2.10
N LEU A 123 7.64 -9.42 1.16
CA LEU A 123 8.75 -10.37 1.27
C LEU A 123 10.09 -9.65 1.30
N ALA A 124 10.32 -8.69 0.40
CA ALA A 124 11.57 -7.93 0.35
C ALA A 124 11.79 -7.16 1.65
N ILE A 125 10.77 -6.48 2.16
CA ILE A 125 10.83 -5.77 3.46
C ILE A 125 11.11 -6.76 4.59
N GLY A 126 10.35 -7.86 4.69
CA GLY A 126 10.54 -8.86 5.73
C GLY A 126 11.94 -9.47 5.71
N MET A 127 12.48 -9.80 4.53
CA MET A 127 13.84 -10.29 4.39
C MET A 127 14.91 -9.24 4.75
N SER A 128 14.57 -7.95 4.62
CA SER A 128 15.50 -6.87 4.97
C SER A 128 15.57 -6.63 6.48
N VAL A 129 14.44 -6.71 7.20
CA VAL A 129 14.38 -6.14 8.54
C VAL A 129 13.82 -7.06 9.63
N ALA A 130 13.29 -8.25 9.30
CA ALA A 130 12.59 -9.08 10.30
C ALA A 130 13.47 -9.61 11.45
N GLN A 131 14.79 -9.57 11.31
CA GLN A 131 15.74 -9.92 12.39
C GLN A 131 16.45 -8.70 12.99
N ALA A 132 16.10 -7.48 12.55
CA ALA A 132 16.66 -6.28 13.13
C ALA A 132 16.18 -6.09 14.58
N PRO A 133 16.98 -5.47 15.45
CA PRO A 133 16.59 -5.19 16.84
C PRO A 133 15.30 -4.37 16.92
N ASN A 134 14.40 -4.78 17.82
CA ASN A 134 13.10 -4.16 18.07
C ASN A 134 12.07 -4.28 16.93
N GLU A 135 12.36 -5.05 15.89
CA GLU A 135 11.38 -5.37 14.85
C GLU A 135 10.43 -6.51 15.28
N TRP A 136 9.24 -6.49 14.69
CA TRP A 136 8.20 -7.48 14.96
C TRP A 136 7.97 -8.36 13.73
N PRO A 137 8.62 -9.54 13.64
CA PRO A 137 8.57 -10.39 12.44
C PRO A 137 7.18 -10.78 12.00
N TRP A 138 6.24 -10.94 12.93
CA TRP A 138 4.86 -11.29 12.62
C TRP A 138 4.12 -10.19 11.83
N ALA A 139 4.54 -8.92 11.92
CA ALA A 139 3.96 -7.84 11.12
C ALA A 139 4.17 -8.07 9.63
N TYR A 140 5.33 -8.57 9.23
CA TYR A 140 5.63 -8.91 7.83
C TYR A 140 4.84 -10.13 7.35
N ALA A 141 4.63 -11.12 8.22
CA ALA A 141 3.74 -12.25 7.94
C ALA A 141 2.28 -11.79 7.75
N MET A 142 1.81 -10.82 8.55
CA MET A 142 0.48 -10.23 8.37
C MET A 142 0.37 -9.46 7.05
N MET A 143 1.38 -8.68 6.67
CA MET A 143 1.40 -7.99 5.37
C MET A 143 1.26 -8.99 4.22
N LEU A 144 2.02 -10.09 4.26
CA LEU A 144 1.89 -11.18 3.29
C LEU A 144 0.49 -11.77 3.29
N GLY A 145 -0.06 -12.08 4.48
CA GLY A 145 -1.41 -12.65 4.62
C GLY A 145 -2.49 -11.75 4.04
N ILE A 146 -2.43 -10.44 4.28
CA ILE A 146 -3.34 -9.45 3.69
C ILE A 146 -3.30 -9.52 2.16
N HIS A 147 -2.11 -9.45 1.57
CA HIS A 147 -1.97 -9.48 0.11
C HIS A 147 -2.37 -10.84 -0.49
N LEU A 148 -2.11 -11.94 0.22
CA LEU A 148 -2.60 -13.26 -0.20
C LEU A 148 -4.14 -13.30 -0.24
N VAL A 149 -4.80 -12.77 0.77
CA VAL A 149 -6.26 -12.65 0.79
C VAL A 149 -6.75 -11.78 -0.37
N LEU A 150 -6.12 -10.62 -0.62
CA LEU A 150 -6.50 -9.74 -1.73
C LEU A 150 -6.27 -10.37 -3.11
N LEU A 151 -5.26 -11.24 -3.24
CA LEU A 151 -4.99 -11.99 -4.47
C LEU A 151 -6.04 -13.09 -4.73
N LEU A 152 -6.39 -13.85 -3.69
CA LEU A 152 -7.22 -15.04 -3.82
C LEU A 152 -8.71 -14.75 -3.70
N ALA A 153 -9.10 -13.76 -2.89
CA ALA A 153 -10.49 -13.42 -2.64
C ALA A 153 -10.99 -12.30 -3.58
N PRO A 154 -12.32 -12.19 -3.78
CA PRO A 154 -12.94 -11.18 -4.66
C PRO A 154 -13.01 -9.80 -3.98
N SER A 155 -11.89 -9.20 -3.70
CA SER A 155 -11.73 -7.93 -2.96
C SER A 155 -12.06 -6.67 -3.80
N ALA A 156 -12.34 -6.83 -5.10
CA ALA A 156 -12.66 -5.76 -6.04
C ALA A 156 -14.17 -5.62 -6.37
N GLN A 157 -15.06 -6.09 -5.49
CA GLN A 157 -16.51 -6.06 -5.76
C GLN A 157 -17.14 -4.69 -5.55
N TYR A 158 -16.71 -3.97 -4.51
CA TYR A 158 -17.24 -2.67 -4.15
C TYR A 158 -16.15 -1.61 -4.21
N ALA A 159 -16.55 -0.37 -4.48
CA ALA A 159 -15.66 0.78 -4.57
C ALA A 159 -14.39 0.48 -5.41
N ALA A 160 -14.55 -0.18 -6.55
CA ALA A 160 -13.45 -0.66 -7.39
C ALA A 160 -13.70 -0.41 -8.87
N VAL A 161 -12.67 0.05 -9.57
CA VAL A 161 -12.67 0.17 -11.03
C VAL A 161 -12.83 -1.21 -11.70
N ASP A 162 -12.24 -2.25 -11.11
CA ASP A 162 -12.38 -3.62 -11.63
C ASP A 162 -13.83 -4.11 -11.62
N ALA A 163 -14.66 -3.66 -10.65
CA ALA A 163 -16.09 -3.95 -10.66
C ALA A 163 -16.81 -3.31 -11.86
N VAL A 164 -16.43 -2.08 -12.23
CA VAL A 164 -16.99 -1.37 -13.40
C VAL A 164 -16.56 -2.09 -14.70
N ARG A 165 -15.30 -2.52 -14.76
CA ARG A 165 -14.77 -3.28 -15.90
C ARG A 165 -15.48 -4.63 -16.04
N ALA A 166 -15.72 -5.35 -14.96
CA ALA A 166 -16.47 -6.59 -14.97
C ALA A 166 -17.92 -6.38 -15.41
N ALA A 167 -18.60 -5.33 -14.92
CA ALA A 167 -19.95 -4.99 -15.32
C ALA A 167 -20.03 -4.64 -16.82
N ARG A 168 -19.00 -4.01 -17.39
CA ARG A 168 -18.93 -3.71 -18.83
C ARG A 168 -18.92 -4.98 -19.70
N ILE A 169 -18.30 -6.04 -19.21
CA ILE A 169 -18.28 -7.32 -19.93
C ILE A 169 -19.66 -7.99 -19.86
N GLY A 170 -20.37 -7.84 -18.73
CA GLY A 170 -21.68 -8.45 -18.49
C GLY A 170 -22.90 -7.62 -18.92
N GLY A 171 -22.71 -6.37 -19.42
CA GLY A 171 -23.81 -5.52 -19.84
C GLY A 171 -23.60 -4.03 -19.59
N ASP A 172 -24.42 -3.40 -18.72
CA ASP A 172 -24.38 -1.96 -18.44
C ASP A 172 -23.50 -1.63 -17.22
N PRO A 173 -22.36 -0.96 -17.41
CA PRO A 173 -21.49 -0.53 -16.33
C PRO A 173 -21.99 0.74 -15.61
N ALA A 174 -22.94 1.49 -16.15
CA ALA A 174 -23.32 2.81 -15.64
C ALA A 174 -23.82 2.80 -14.18
N PRO A 175 -24.65 1.84 -13.73
CA PRO A 175 -25.06 1.76 -12.32
C PRO A 175 -23.87 1.50 -11.37
N VAL A 176 -22.93 0.66 -11.77
CA VAL A 176 -21.74 0.33 -10.98
C VAL A 176 -20.78 1.52 -10.91
N ALA A 177 -20.57 2.21 -12.04
CA ALA A 177 -19.76 3.42 -12.11
C ALA A 177 -20.33 4.54 -11.23
N ARG A 178 -21.64 4.78 -11.26
CA ARG A 178 -22.29 5.77 -10.38
C ARG A 178 -22.12 5.44 -8.91
N ARG A 179 -22.23 4.17 -8.52
CA ARG A 179 -22.00 3.73 -7.13
C ARG A 179 -20.53 3.91 -6.74
N LEU A 180 -19.61 3.62 -7.64
CA LEU A 180 -18.17 3.85 -7.41
C LEU A 180 -17.89 5.33 -7.15
N LEU A 181 -18.35 6.22 -8.02
CA LEU A 181 -18.16 7.67 -7.88
C LEU A 181 -18.83 8.21 -6.62
N GLY A 182 -20.05 7.78 -6.29
CA GLY A 182 -20.74 8.14 -5.05
C GLY A 182 -19.99 7.66 -3.80
N GLY A 183 -19.49 6.43 -3.80
CA GLY A 183 -18.69 5.88 -2.72
C GLY A 183 -17.39 6.67 -2.48
N TRP A 184 -16.66 6.99 -3.55
CA TRP A 184 -15.47 7.83 -3.47
C TRP A 184 -15.80 9.25 -3.03
N GLY A 185 -16.90 9.83 -3.51
CA GLY A 185 -17.36 11.13 -3.04
C GLY A 185 -17.57 11.17 -1.53
N VAL A 186 -18.19 10.14 -0.94
CA VAL A 186 -18.37 10.03 0.51
C VAL A 186 -17.03 9.87 1.22
N ILE A 187 -16.14 9.00 0.72
CA ILE A 187 -14.81 8.79 1.33
C ILE A 187 -14.00 10.08 1.33
N LEU A 188 -13.96 10.79 0.20
CA LEU A 188 -13.23 12.06 0.08
C LEU A 188 -13.84 13.14 0.99
N ALA A 189 -15.16 13.22 1.08
CA ALA A 189 -15.82 14.15 1.99
C ALA A 189 -15.47 13.86 3.46
N LEU A 190 -15.43 12.58 3.87
CA LEU A 190 -15.02 12.22 5.22
C LEU A 190 -13.54 12.55 5.49
N ILE A 191 -12.65 12.28 4.54
CA ILE A 191 -11.23 12.66 4.64
C ILE A 191 -11.10 14.18 4.76
N ALA A 192 -11.81 14.94 3.93
CA ALA A 192 -11.79 16.40 3.97
C ALA A 192 -12.28 16.96 5.32
N ILE A 193 -13.37 16.40 5.86
CA ILE A 193 -13.90 16.79 7.19
C ILE A 193 -12.87 16.49 8.28
N LEU A 194 -12.28 15.28 8.28
CA LEU A 194 -11.27 14.89 9.26
C LEU A 194 -10.02 15.76 9.16
N ALA A 195 -9.56 16.08 7.95
CA ALA A 195 -8.43 16.97 7.72
C ALA A 195 -8.72 18.39 8.22
N ALA A 196 -9.92 18.92 7.93
CA ALA A 196 -10.35 20.25 8.41
C ALA A 196 -10.43 20.31 9.93
N VAL A 197 -11.09 19.31 10.56
CA VAL A 197 -11.20 19.25 12.04
C VAL A 197 -9.82 19.16 12.68
N LYS A 198 -8.92 18.35 12.13
CA LYS A 198 -7.56 18.24 12.64
C LYS A 198 -6.79 19.55 12.49
N SER A 199 -6.86 20.21 11.34
CA SER A 199 -6.18 21.48 11.09
C SER A 199 -6.64 22.57 12.07
N LEU A 200 -7.95 22.68 12.31
CA LEU A 200 -8.52 23.61 13.29
C LEU A 200 -8.06 23.26 14.71
N GLY A 201 -8.01 21.98 15.05
CA GLY A 201 -7.53 21.52 16.36
C GLY A 201 -6.04 21.83 16.60
N ASP A 202 -5.22 21.62 15.58
CA ASP A 202 -3.77 21.86 15.66
C ASP A 202 -3.46 23.37 15.82
N GLU A 203 -4.20 24.26 15.16
CA GLU A 203 -4.04 25.71 15.31
C GLU A 203 -4.55 26.25 16.65
N LEU A 204 -5.62 25.68 17.17
CA LEU A 204 -6.26 26.13 18.42
C LEU A 204 -5.60 25.56 19.67
N LEU A 205 -5.04 24.35 19.60
CA LEU A 205 -4.57 23.60 20.76
C LEU A 205 -3.05 23.48 20.88
N ALA A 206 -2.29 23.74 19.83
CA ALA A 206 -0.84 23.69 19.85
C ALA A 206 -0.21 24.91 19.18
N PRO A 207 0.28 25.88 19.97
CA PRO A 207 1.07 26.99 19.43
C PRO A 207 2.26 26.46 18.62
N ARG A 208 2.51 27.07 17.46
CA ARG A 208 3.69 26.77 16.64
C ARG A 208 4.95 26.76 17.50
N GLY A 209 5.64 25.62 17.53
CA GLY A 209 6.90 25.47 18.26
C GLY A 209 6.85 24.69 19.58
N SER A 210 5.69 24.26 20.08
CA SER A 210 5.65 23.30 21.18
C SER A 210 6.03 21.92 20.63
N GLY A 211 7.22 21.42 20.91
CA GLY A 211 7.70 20.09 20.55
C GLY A 211 6.94 18.95 21.23
N VAL A 212 5.63 19.04 21.27
CA VAL A 212 4.72 18.04 21.85
C VAL A 212 4.54 16.92 20.85
N GLY A 213 4.88 15.73 21.30
CA GLY A 213 4.93 14.51 20.53
C GLY A 213 3.70 14.25 19.65
N TYR A 214 3.97 13.61 18.55
CA TYR A 214 3.04 13.26 17.47
C TYR A 214 1.70 12.74 17.97
N PRO A 215 0.58 13.41 17.68
CA PRO A 215 -0.73 12.82 17.94
C PRO A 215 -0.95 11.59 17.06
N PRO A 216 -1.61 10.54 17.55
CA PRO A 216 -1.76 9.25 16.87
C PRO A 216 -2.56 9.27 15.56
N LEU A 217 -3.11 10.42 15.18
CA LEU A 217 -3.86 10.65 13.94
C LEU A 217 -3.21 11.77 13.09
N GLN A 218 -1.90 11.74 12.91
CA GLN A 218 -1.33 12.55 11.85
C GLN A 218 -1.76 12.00 10.49
N LEU A 219 -2.75 12.66 9.89
CA LEU A 219 -2.86 12.67 8.45
C LEU A 219 -1.58 13.34 7.95
N PHE A 220 -0.75 12.58 7.25
CA PHE A 220 0.65 12.88 6.88
C PHE A 220 0.85 14.08 5.94
N LEU A 221 0.00 15.07 6.00
CA LEU A 221 0.06 16.26 5.16
C LEU A 221 0.62 17.49 5.89
N GLY A 222 0.94 17.37 7.18
CA GLY A 222 1.50 18.47 7.98
C GLY A 222 0.67 19.74 7.86
N ASP A 223 1.35 20.86 7.59
CA ASP A 223 0.71 22.18 7.43
C ASP A 223 -0.22 22.29 6.19
N TYR A 224 -0.25 21.27 5.33
CA TYR A 224 -1.11 21.21 4.13
C TYR A 224 -2.47 20.56 4.37
N ASN A 225 -2.80 20.17 5.61
CA ASN A 225 -4.09 19.54 5.91
C ASN A 225 -5.29 20.43 5.54
N MET A 226 -5.16 21.74 5.68
CA MET A 226 -6.20 22.69 5.32
C MET A 226 -6.39 22.79 3.80
N LEU A 227 -5.29 22.78 3.01
CA LEU A 227 -5.35 22.74 1.55
C LEU A 227 -5.93 21.41 1.03
N ALA A 228 -5.69 20.31 1.74
CA ALA A 228 -6.25 19.01 1.38
C ALA A 228 -7.74 18.88 1.71
N ALA A 229 -8.25 19.73 2.62
CA ALA A 229 -9.66 19.77 2.99
C ALA A 229 -10.52 20.63 2.03
N MET A 230 -9.89 21.53 1.28
CA MET A 230 -10.53 22.37 0.26
C MET A 230 -10.68 21.63 -1.06
#